data_df7c091f34e6fb27e9ecf6aaf8cbdb41
#
_entry.id   df7c091f34e6fb27e9ecf6aaf8cbdb41
#
_cell.length_a   1.000
_cell.length_b   1.000
_cell.length_c   1.000
_cell.angle_alpha   90.00
_cell.angle_beta   90.00
_cell.angle_gamma   90.00
#
_symmetry.space_group_name_H-M   'P 1'
#
loop_
_entity.id
_entity.type
_entity.pdbx_description
1 polymer ?
#
loop_
_entity_poly.entity_id
_entity_poly.type
_entity_poly.pdbx_seq_one_letter_code
_entity_poly.pdbx_strand_id
1 'polypeptide(L)'
;MNPKWDGIEKRDQLRAEAEAMVGNLSPDEKTANPAEILLHELLVHKVELEMQNEELRRAYNALEEARDRYVDLYEFAPIGYFTINREGLISEINLTGSTLLGVDRTKLIKRRFSKFIALQDRDLWHRLFMNMMEHPAGKKQEFCLEMTRADGSLFYAHFDCLRREPFDTPPMLRVALTNISRIKPAES
;
A
#
# COMPACT_ATOMS: atom_id res chain seq x y z
N MET A 1 -1.14 -10.98 -18.76
CA MET A 1 0.24 -11.52 -18.91
C MET A 1 0.46 -12.53 -17.79
N ASN A 2 0.89 -13.74 -18.14
CA ASN A 2 0.88 -14.87 -17.20
C ASN A 2 2.25 -14.95 -16.49
N PRO A 3 2.39 -14.69 -15.19
CA PRO A 3 3.68 -14.55 -14.49
C PRO A 3 4.52 -15.85 -14.43
N LYS A 4 3.98 -16.97 -14.89
CA LYS A 4 4.69 -18.27 -14.91
C LYS A 4 5.71 -18.42 -16.05
N TRP A 5 5.59 -17.67 -17.13
CA TRP A 5 6.49 -17.77 -18.30
C TRP A 5 7.77 -16.95 -18.12
N ASP A 6 7.68 -15.76 -17.51
CA ASP A 6 8.84 -14.90 -17.25
C ASP A 6 9.92 -15.56 -16.38
N GLY A 7 9.51 -16.41 -15.44
CA GLY A 7 10.45 -17.09 -14.53
C GLY A 7 11.28 -18.19 -15.18
N ILE A 8 10.78 -18.84 -16.24
CA ILE A 8 11.52 -19.91 -16.94
C ILE A 8 12.53 -19.29 -17.89
N GLU A 9 12.14 -18.32 -18.69
CA GLU A 9 13.04 -17.61 -19.62
C GLU A 9 14.18 -16.92 -18.85
N LYS A 10 13.87 -16.30 -17.72
CA LYS A 10 14.87 -15.64 -16.89
C LYS A 10 15.85 -16.63 -16.26
N ARG A 11 15.38 -17.79 -15.84
CA ARG A 11 16.26 -18.85 -15.31
C ARG A 11 17.20 -19.40 -16.38
N ASP A 12 16.70 -19.63 -17.59
CA ASP A 12 17.52 -20.11 -18.71
C ASP A 12 18.56 -19.07 -19.13
N GLN A 13 18.22 -17.78 -19.07
CA GLN A 13 19.15 -16.69 -19.30
C GLN A 13 20.26 -16.63 -18.25
N LEU A 14 19.93 -16.71 -16.95
CA LEU A 14 20.92 -16.72 -15.86
C LEU A 14 21.86 -17.92 -15.95
N ARG A 15 21.33 -19.09 -16.35
CA ARG A 15 22.13 -20.26 -16.58
C ARG A 15 23.12 -20.06 -17.75
N ALA A 16 22.66 -19.50 -18.85
CA ALA A 16 23.51 -19.20 -20.00
C ALA A 16 24.63 -18.20 -19.67
N GLU A 17 24.33 -17.18 -18.88
CA GLU A 17 25.30 -16.21 -18.38
C GLU A 17 26.32 -16.86 -17.43
N ALA A 18 25.86 -17.74 -16.52
CA ALA A 18 26.74 -18.51 -15.64
C ALA A 18 27.67 -19.45 -16.42
N GLU A 19 27.14 -20.14 -17.42
CA GLU A 19 27.94 -21.00 -18.33
C GLU A 19 28.97 -20.19 -19.11
N ALA A 20 28.62 -18.98 -19.57
CA ALA A 20 29.56 -18.09 -20.24
C ALA A 20 30.70 -17.60 -19.32
N MET A 21 30.40 -17.32 -18.05
CA MET A 21 31.40 -16.92 -17.05
C MET A 21 32.39 -18.06 -16.72
N VAL A 22 31.92 -19.27 -16.71
CA VAL A 22 32.72 -20.47 -16.39
C VAL A 22 33.33 -21.11 -17.65
N GLY A 23 32.99 -20.62 -18.84
CA GLY A 23 33.35 -21.22 -20.14
C GLY A 23 34.85 -21.46 -20.36
N ASN A 24 35.73 -20.66 -19.75
CA ASN A 24 37.20 -20.88 -19.82
C ASN A 24 37.66 -22.10 -18.99
N LEU A 25 36.80 -22.67 -18.15
CA LEU A 25 37.04 -23.87 -17.33
C LEU A 25 36.27 -25.07 -17.85
N SER A 26 35.64 -24.96 -19.02
CA SER A 26 34.91 -26.07 -19.65
C SER A 26 35.84 -27.20 -19.98
N PRO A 27 35.58 -28.41 -19.49
CA PRO A 27 36.38 -29.57 -19.83
C PRO A 27 36.18 -29.97 -21.30
N ASP A 28 37.24 -30.44 -21.95
CA ASP A 28 37.14 -30.93 -23.33
C ASP A 28 36.29 -32.22 -23.35
N GLU A 29 35.11 -32.18 -23.98
CA GLU A 29 34.08 -33.24 -23.94
C GLU A 29 34.62 -34.65 -24.35
N LYS A 30 35.73 -34.69 -25.08
CA LYS A 30 36.32 -35.95 -25.57
C LYS A 30 37.33 -36.61 -24.63
N THR A 31 37.83 -35.85 -23.61
CA THR A 31 38.91 -36.33 -22.73
C THR A 31 38.63 -36.07 -21.24
N ALA A 32 37.54 -35.41 -20.94
CA ALA A 32 37.20 -35.03 -19.57
C ALA A 32 36.86 -36.25 -18.68
N ASN A 33 37.47 -36.30 -17.52
CA ASN A 33 37.13 -37.23 -16.47
C ASN A 33 35.73 -36.89 -15.89
N PRO A 34 34.87 -37.86 -15.53
CA PRO A 34 33.57 -37.60 -14.89
C PRO A 34 33.61 -36.63 -13.71
N ALA A 35 34.71 -36.59 -12.97
CA ALA A 35 34.93 -35.65 -11.89
C ALA A 35 35.10 -34.18 -12.37
N GLU A 36 35.72 -33.96 -13.52
CA GLU A 36 35.91 -32.64 -14.12
C GLU A 36 34.58 -32.08 -14.65
N ILE A 37 33.76 -32.92 -15.26
CA ILE A 37 32.42 -32.56 -15.72
C ILE A 37 31.55 -32.15 -14.53
N LEU A 38 31.55 -32.94 -13.44
CA LEU A 38 30.78 -32.65 -12.25
C LEU A 38 31.25 -31.36 -11.56
N LEU A 39 32.57 -31.12 -11.53
CA LEU A 39 33.13 -29.88 -10.97
C LEU A 39 32.69 -28.65 -11.77
N HIS A 40 32.69 -28.79 -13.12
CA HIS A 40 32.20 -27.71 -13.99
C HIS A 40 30.74 -27.40 -13.74
N GLU A 41 29.86 -28.43 -13.68
CA GLU A 41 28.45 -28.24 -13.36
C GLU A 41 28.22 -27.58 -11.97
N LEU A 42 28.99 -27.99 -10.95
CA LEU A 42 28.94 -27.39 -9.65
C LEU A 42 29.35 -25.92 -9.67
N LEU A 43 30.35 -25.53 -10.45
CA LEU A 43 30.79 -24.17 -10.62
C LEU A 43 29.71 -23.32 -11.32
N VAL A 44 29.09 -23.84 -12.39
CA VAL A 44 27.99 -23.18 -13.09
C VAL A 44 26.82 -22.96 -12.13
N HIS A 45 26.39 -23.98 -11.39
CA HIS A 45 25.33 -23.85 -10.41
C HIS A 45 25.67 -22.87 -9.30
N LYS A 46 26.92 -22.85 -8.84
CA LYS A 46 27.34 -21.88 -7.81
C LYS A 46 27.20 -20.44 -8.32
N VAL A 47 27.71 -20.16 -9.53
CA VAL A 47 27.61 -18.82 -10.14
C VAL A 47 26.16 -18.45 -10.39
N GLU A 48 25.34 -19.36 -10.90
CA GLU A 48 23.88 -19.15 -11.08
C GLU A 48 23.19 -18.77 -9.77
N LEU A 49 23.48 -19.49 -8.68
CA LEU A 49 22.93 -19.19 -7.36
C LEU A 49 23.41 -17.83 -6.81
N GLU A 50 24.68 -17.47 -7.02
CA GLU A 50 25.21 -16.17 -6.63
C GLU A 50 24.51 -15.04 -7.39
N MET A 51 24.30 -15.20 -8.70
CA MET A 51 23.57 -14.24 -9.54
C MET A 51 22.09 -14.10 -9.10
N GLN A 52 21.40 -15.22 -8.87
CA GLN A 52 20.03 -15.21 -8.37
C GLN A 52 19.91 -14.53 -7.00
N ASN A 53 20.86 -14.76 -6.11
CA ASN A 53 20.89 -14.14 -4.79
C ASN A 53 21.09 -12.62 -4.88
N GLU A 54 22.00 -12.17 -5.76
CA GLU A 54 22.22 -10.73 -5.98
C GLU A 54 21.01 -10.05 -6.62
N GLU A 55 20.33 -10.69 -7.58
CA GLU A 55 19.07 -10.16 -8.14
C GLU A 55 17.97 -10.06 -7.09
N LEU A 56 17.80 -11.12 -6.28
CA LEU A 56 16.82 -11.13 -5.20
C LEU A 56 17.10 -10.00 -4.20
N ARG A 57 18.36 -9.79 -3.83
CA ARG A 57 18.78 -8.72 -2.95
C ARG A 57 18.48 -7.34 -3.53
N ARG A 58 18.75 -7.12 -4.83
CA ARG A 58 18.42 -5.86 -5.52
C ARG A 58 16.92 -5.61 -5.55
N ALA A 59 16.13 -6.64 -5.87
CA ALA A 59 14.68 -6.55 -5.89
C ALA A 59 14.10 -6.24 -4.50
N TYR A 60 14.66 -6.85 -3.45
CA TYR A 60 14.28 -6.60 -2.08
C TYR A 60 14.57 -5.15 -1.66
N ASN A 61 15.78 -4.65 -1.94
CA ASN A 61 16.16 -3.27 -1.61
C ASN A 61 15.26 -2.26 -2.36
N ALA A 62 14.98 -2.49 -3.64
CA ALA A 62 14.09 -1.63 -4.43
C ALA A 62 12.65 -1.63 -3.88
N LEU A 63 12.16 -2.78 -3.42
CA LEU A 63 10.85 -2.89 -2.78
C LEU A 63 10.82 -2.12 -1.43
N GLU A 64 11.86 -2.25 -0.63
CA GLU A 64 11.99 -1.54 0.65
C GLU A 64 12.01 -0.03 0.45
N GLU A 65 12.83 0.47 -0.48
CA GLU A 65 12.86 1.90 -0.83
C GLU A 65 11.50 2.41 -1.35
N ALA A 66 10.82 1.63 -2.19
CA ALA A 66 9.50 1.99 -2.70
C ALA A 66 8.45 2.02 -1.58
N ARG A 67 8.52 1.05 -0.66
CA ARG A 67 7.65 1.00 0.52
C ARG A 67 7.87 2.20 1.43
N ASP A 68 9.12 2.53 1.74
CA ASP A 68 9.45 3.64 2.64
C ASP A 68 8.99 4.97 2.04
N ARG A 69 9.20 5.17 0.74
CA ARG A 69 8.68 6.34 0.03
C ARG A 69 7.15 6.43 0.06
N TYR A 70 6.47 5.29 -0.09
CA TYR A 70 5.01 5.24 0.02
C TYR A 70 4.53 5.59 1.43
N VAL A 71 5.19 5.06 2.46
CA VAL A 71 4.88 5.36 3.86
C VAL A 71 5.03 6.85 4.13
N ASP A 72 6.13 7.46 3.71
CA ASP A 72 6.36 8.90 3.88
C ASP A 72 5.27 9.74 3.20
N LEU A 73 4.95 9.44 1.94
CA LEU A 73 3.89 10.13 1.19
C LEU A 73 2.51 9.98 1.82
N TYR A 74 2.21 8.83 2.41
CA TYR A 74 0.94 8.54 3.06
C TYR A 74 0.84 9.18 4.44
N GLU A 75 1.86 8.98 5.29
CA GLU A 75 1.82 9.44 6.69
C GLU A 75 1.89 10.96 6.80
N PHE A 76 2.69 11.62 5.94
CA PHE A 76 2.90 13.07 5.97
C PHE A 76 2.15 13.83 4.87
N ALA A 77 1.21 13.19 4.20
CA ALA A 77 0.31 13.89 3.29
C ALA A 77 -0.37 15.09 3.99
N PRO A 78 -0.59 16.23 3.31
CA PRO A 78 -1.22 17.42 3.91
C PRO A 78 -2.71 17.23 4.22
N ILE A 79 -3.25 16.06 3.98
CA ILE A 79 -4.64 15.67 4.19
C ILE A 79 -4.75 14.43 5.09
N GLY A 80 -5.81 14.33 5.88
CA GLY A 80 -6.09 13.15 6.68
C GLY A 80 -6.65 12.03 5.82
N TYR A 81 -5.97 10.89 5.73
CA TYR A 81 -6.47 9.69 5.08
C TYR A 81 -7.05 8.72 6.09
N PHE A 82 -8.23 8.20 5.78
CA PHE A 82 -8.95 7.21 6.59
C PHE A 82 -9.45 6.08 5.69
N THR A 83 -9.36 4.85 6.18
CA THR A 83 -10.11 3.73 5.64
C THR A 83 -11.15 3.30 6.68
N ILE A 84 -12.41 3.27 6.28
CA ILE A 84 -13.56 2.95 7.14
C ILE A 84 -14.19 1.68 6.60
N ASN A 85 -14.40 0.70 7.48
CA ASN A 85 -15.01 -0.56 7.12
C ASN A 85 -16.55 -0.45 7.03
N ARG A 86 -17.22 -1.53 6.64
CA ARG A 86 -18.68 -1.59 6.48
C ARG A 86 -19.46 -1.26 7.76
N GLU A 87 -18.88 -1.53 8.93
CA GLU A 87 -19.49 -1.22 10.24
C GLU A 87 -19.29 0.24 10.67
N GLY A 88 -18.60 1.06 9.86
CA GLY A 88 -18.29 2.45 10.18
C GLY A 88 -17.11 2.62 11.14
N LEU A 89 -16.26 1.56 11.28
CA LEU A 89 -15.08 1.60 12.13
C LEU A 89 -13.86 2.00 11.30
N ILE A 90 -12.97 2.78 11.90
CA ILE A 90 -11.68 3.14 11.30
C ILE A 90 -10.78 1.90 11.29
N SER A 91 -10.37 1.45 10.11
CA SER A 91 -9.41 0.36 9.92
C SER A 91 -7.99 0.88 9.70
N GLU A 92 -7.85 2.01 9.02
CA GLU A 92 -6.56 2.65 8.77
C GLU A 92 -6.71 4.18 8.89
N ILE A 93 -5.63 4.85 9.27
CA ILE A 93 -5.52 6.29 9.37
C ILE A 93 -4.06 6.71 9.26
N ASN A 94 -3.77 7.78 8.53
CA ASN A 94 -2.42 8.34 8.49
C ASN A 94 -2.15 9.30 9.67
N LEU A 95 -0.91 9.73 9.82
CA LEU A 95 -0.49 10.61 10.91
C LEU A 95 -1.24 11.95 10.89
N THR A 96 -1.41 12.54 9.71
CA THR A 96 -2.17 13.81 9.56
C THR A 96 -3.61 13.66 10.02
N GLY A 97 -4.29 12.55 9.67
CA GLY A 97 -5.66 12.26 10.11
C GLY A 97 -5.76 12.14 11.64
N SER A 98 -4.83 11.44 12.27
CA SER A 98 -4.80 11.32 13.75
C SER A 98 -4.56 12.66 14.42
N THR A 99 -3.66 13.48 13.88
CA THR A 99 -3.39 14.85 14.35
C THR A 99 -4.61 15.75 14.20
N LEU A 100 -5.33 15.68 13.08
CA LEU A 100 -6.56 16.44 12.86
C LEU A 100 -7.64 16.13 13.90
N LEU A 101 -7.76 14.87 14.31
CA LEU A 101 -8.73 14.45 15.33
C LEU A 101 -8.23 14.67 16.77
N GLY A 102 -6.93 14.92 16.96
CA GLY A 102 -6.31 15.10 18.27
C GLY A 102 -6.28 13.81 19.12
N VAL A 103 -6.19 12.65 18.48
CA VAL A 103 -6.19 11.34 19.14
C VAL A 103 -5.07 10.48 18.57
N ASP A 104 -4.39 9.77 19.46
CA ASP A 104 -3.36 8.79 19.03
C ASP A 104 -3.95 7.73 18.09
N ARG A 105 -3.19 7.40 17.04
CA ARG A 105 -3.57 6.44 16.01
C ARG A 105 -4.02 5.10 16.58
N THR A 106 -3.31 4.58 17.57
CA THR A 106 -3.61 3.27 18.16
C THR A 106 -4.98 3.23 18.85
N LYS A 107 -5.42 4.39 19.36
CA LYS A 107 -6.72 4.56 20.00
C LYS A 107 -7.86 4.80 19.00
N LEU A 108 -7.53 5.16 17.76
CA LEU A 108 -8.50 5.42 16.68
C LEU A 108 -8.92 4.18 15.93
N ILE A 109 -8.01 3.22 15.77
CA ILE A 109 -8.29 1.96 15.10
C ILE A 109 -9.41 1.20 15.82
N LYS A 110 -10.38 0.69 15.04
CA LYS A 110 -11.63 0.06 15.51
C LYS A 110 -12.61 1.00 16.25
N ARG A 111 -12.37 2.31 16.23
CA ARG A 111 -13.35 3.30 16.72
C ARG A 111 -14.34 3.66 15.62
N ARG A 112 -15.58 3.97 16.01
CA ARG A 112 -16.59 4.49 15.08
C ARG A 112 -16.21 5.89 14.62
N PHE A 113 -16.10 6.09 13.31
CA PHE A 113 -15.76 7.38 12.72
C PHE A 113 -16.82 8.46 13.03
N SER A 114 -18.11 8.08 13.10
CA SER A 114 -19.21 8.99 13.43
C SER A 114 -19.07 9.70 14.78
N LYS A 115 -18.23 9.21 15.69
CA LYS A 115 -17.95 9.88 16.98
C LYS A 115 -17.23 11.22 16.79
N PHE A 116 -16.51 11.38 15.69
CA PHE A 116 -15.76 12.60 15.36
C PHE A 116 -16.57 13.55 14.45
N ILE A 117 -17.79 13.21 14.10
CA ILE A 117 -18.74 14.11 13.42
C ILE A 117 -19.49 14.90 14.50
N ALA A 118 -19.64 16.22 14.29
CA ALA A 118 -20.42 17.08 15.18
C ALA A 118 -21.88 16.59 15.27
N LEU A 119 -22.51 16.79 16.42
CA LEU A 119 -23.82 16.20 16.72
C LEU A 119 -24.88 16.52 15.66
N GLN A 120 -24.89 17.76 15.16
CA GLN A 120 -25.84 18.23 14.15
C GLN A 120 -25.67 17.54 12.79
N ASP A 121 -24.46 17.09 12.45
CA ASP A 121 -24.15 16.49 11.15
C ASP A 121 -24.12 14.95 11.18
N ARG A 122 -24.34 14.31 12.34
CA ARG A 122 -24.27 12.84 12.47
C ARG A 122 -25.30 12.11 11.62
N ASP A 123 -26.53 12.62 11.57
CA ASP A 123 -27.60 12.01 10.79
C ASP A 123 -27.34 12.15 9.29
N LEU A 124 -26.78 13.30 8.88
CA LEU A 124 -26.36 13.52 7.50
C LEU A 124 -25.22 12.56 7.12
N TRP A 125 -24.20 12.46 7.98
CA TRP A 125 -23.10 11.50 7.79
C TRP A 125 -23.64 10.07 7.65
N HIS A 126 -24.54 9.65 8.53
CA HIS A 126 -25.07 8.29 8.49
C HIS A 126 -25.77 7.99 7.16
N ARG A 127 -26.60 8.89 6.66
CA ARG A 127 -27.27 8.74 5.36
C ARG A 127 -26.29 8.70 4.20
N LEU A 128 -25.28 9.59 4.20
CA LEU A 128 -24.23 9.61 3.16
C LEU A 128 -23.39 8.32 3.19
N PHE A 129 -23.01 7.88 4.38
CA PHE A 129 -22.23 6.65 4.55
C PHE A 129 -22.99 5.42 4.04
N MET A 130 -24.25 5.24 4.43
CA MET A 130 -25.07 4.13 3.96
C MET A 130 -25.26 4.17 2.43
N ASN A 131 -25.56 5.34 1.90
CA ASN A 131 -25.68 5.54 0.46
C ASN A 131 -24.38 5.15 -0.28
N MET A 132 -23.21 5.60 0.20
CA MET A 132 -21.92 5.25 -0.39
C MET A 132 -21.62 3.75 -0.32
N MET A 133 -22.02 3.08 0.77
CA MET A 133 -21.78 1.64 0.94
C MET A 133 -22.72 0.77 0.10
N GLU A 134 -23.89 1.27 -0.29
CA GLU A 134 -24.88 0.57 -1.13
C GLU A 134 -24.62 0.74 -2.63
N HIS A 135 -24.01 1.84 -3.04
CA HIS A 135 -23.75 2.12 -4.45
C HIS A 135 -22.49 1.43 -4.97
N PRO A 136 -22.40 1.18 -6.31
CA PRO A 136 -21.24 0.52 -6.90
C PRO A 136 -19.92 1.23 -6.61
N ALA A 137 -18.84 0.46 -6.49
CA ALA A 137 -17.49 0.99 -6.29
C ALA A 137 -17.08 1.96 -7.42
N GLY A 138 -16.28 2.98 -7.07
CA GLY A 138 -15.64 3.87 -8.05
C GLY A 138 -16.26 5.24 -8.23
N LYS A 139 -17.45 5.52 -7.67
CA LYS A 139 -18.03 6.87 -7.71
C LYS A 139 -17.52 7.69 -6.53
N LYS A 140 -16.76 8.75 -6.84
CA LYS A 140 -16.30 9.73 -5.86
C LYS A 140 -17.48 10.57 -5.35
N GLN A 141 -17.54 10.82 -4.04
CA GLN A 141 -18.50 11.74 -3.42
C GLN A 141 -17.75 12.79 -2.60
N GLU A 142 -18.18 14.05 -2.74
CA GLU A 142 -17.59 15.19 -2.06
C GLU A 142 -18.66 15.92 -1.27
N PHE A 143 -18.37 16.29 -0.03
CA PHE A 143 -19.25 17.05 0.85
C PHE A 143 -18.44 17.67 1.99
N CYS A 144 -19.06 18.62 2.71
CA CYS A 144 -18.47 19.25 3.89
C CYS A 144 -19.32 18.96 5.11
N LEU A 145 -18.67 18.63 6.23
CA LEU A 145 -19.31 18.43 7.53
C LEU A 145 -18.50 19.12 8.62
N GLU A 146 -19.16 19.44 9.71
CA GLU A 146 -18.50 19.88 10.93
C GLU A 146 -18.04 18.66 11.75
N MET A 147 -16.80 18.72 12.22
CA MET A 147 -16.16 17.66 13.00
C MET A 147 -15.80 18.13 14.38
N THR A 148 -15.74 17.17 15.31
CA THR A 148 -15.34 17.38 16.70
C THR A 148 -14.02 16.69 16.98
N ARG A 149 -13.01 17.40 17.52
CA ARG A 149 -11.78 16.81 18.03
C ARG A 149 -11.97 16.19 19.40
N ALA A 150 -10.94 15.49 19.87
CA ALA A 150 -10.92 14.89 21.21
C ALA A 150 -11.05 15.91 22.35
N ASP A 151 -10.56 17.12 22.15
CA ASP A 151 -10.64 18.23 23.10
C ASP A 151 -12.00 18.95 23.08
N GLY A 152 -12.93 18.50 22.23
CA GLY A 152 -14.25 19.10 22.05
C GLY A 152 -14.29 20.27 21.07
N SER A 153 -13.14 20.70 20.53
CA SER A 153 -13.11 21.78 19.54
C SER A 153 -13.73 21.35 18.22
N LEU A 154 -14.41 22.28 17.54
CA LEU A 154 -15.06 22.05 16.26
C LEU A 154 -14.17 22.55 15.11
N PHE A 155 -14.29 21.91 13.95
CA PHE A 155 -13.68 22.37 12.71
C PHE A 155 -14.48 21.89 11.51
N TYR A 156 -14.49 22.70 10.45
CA TYR A 156 -15.10 22.31 9.17
C TYR A 156 -14.11 21.48 8.35
N ALA A 157 -14.61 20.38 7.83
CA ALA A 157 -13.85 19.46 7.02
C ALA A 157 -14.51 19.22 5.66
N HIS A 158 -13.71 19.24 4.62
CA HIS A 158 -14.09 18.75 3.30
C HIS A 158 -13.73 17.28 3.21
N PHE A 159 -14.67 16.49 2.74
CA PHE A 159 -14.59 15.05 2.58
C PHE A 159 -14.55 14.69 1.10
N ASP A 160 -13.52 13.95 0.72
CA ASP A 160 -13.43 13.22 -0.53
C ASP A 160 -13.56 11.73 -0.23
N CYS A 161 -14.66 11.13 -0.64
CA CYS A 161 -14.98 9.74 -0.30
C CYS A 161 -15.01 8.87 -1.55
N LEU A 162 -14.39 7.70 -1.46
CA LEU A 162 -14.36 6.71 -2.52
C LEU A 162 -14.56 5.30 -1.95
N ARG A 163 -15.66 4.63 -2.36
CA ARG A 163 -15.85 3.22 -2.04
C ARG A 163 -14.89 2.36 -2.85
N ARG A 164 -14.23 1.45 -2.19
CA ARG A 164 -13.38 0.41 -2.77
C ARG A 164 -13.87 -0.97 -2.36
N GLU A 165 -13.78 -1.90 -3.29
CA GLU A 165 -14.12 -3.30 -3.12
C GLU A 165 -12.98 -4.13 -3.69
N PRO A 166 -11.89 -4.34 -2.91
CA PRO A 166 -10.78 -5.16 -3.36
C PRO A 166 -11.24 -6.63 -3.48
N PHE A 167 -10.61 -7.37 -4.39
CA PHE A 167 -10.86 -8.80 -4.55
C PHE A 167 -10.61 -9.52 -3.21
N ASP A 168 -11.55 -10.35 -2.73
CA ASP A 168 -11.51 -11.11 -1.47
C ASP A 168 -11.60 -10.30 -0.16
N THR A 169 -11.93 -9.01 -0.20
CA THR A 169 -12.13 -8.23 1.04
C THR A 169 -13.48 -7.52 1.03
N PRO A 170 -14.11 -7.34 2.22
CA PRO A 170 -15.36 -6.59 2.30
C PRO A 170 -15.18 -5.14 1.81
N PRO A 171 -16.26 -4.52 1.30
CA PRO A 171 -16.22 -3.16 0.84
C PRO A 171 -15.78 -2.21 1.94
N MET A 172 -14.95 -1.23 1.59
CA MET A 172 -14.42 -0.22 2.46
C MET A 172 -14.58 1.18 1.85
N LEU A 173 -14.69 2.19 2.68
CA LEU A 173 -14.72 3.59 2.28
C LEU A 173 -13.36 4.22 2.55
N ARG A 174 -12.70 4.73 1.50
CA ARG A 174 -11.54 5.61 1.63
C ARG A 174 -12.01 7.04 1.70
N VAL A 175 -11.53 7.76 2.69
CA VAL A 175 -11.86 9.15 2.96
C VAL A 175 -10.58 9.96 2.98
N ALA A 176 -10.51 10.99 2.15
CA ALA A 176 -9.52 12.06 2.28
C ALA A 176 -10.22 13.27 2.94
N LEU A 177 -9.64 13.78 4.00
CA LEU A 177 -10.23 14.80 4.84
C LEU A 177 -9.31 16.02 4.92
N THR A 178 -9.83 17.18 4.52
CA THR A 178 -9.13 18.46 4.55
C THR A 178 -9.82 19.42 5.51
N ASN A 179 -9.05 20.01 6.43
CA ASN A 179 -9.58 21.07 7.31
C ASN A 179 -9.70 22.38 6.52
N ILE A 180 -10.92 22.87 6.34
CA ILE A 180 -11.24 24.08 5.59
C ILE A 180 -11.70 25.25 6.49
N SER A 181 -11.55 25.14 7.80
CA SER A 181 -11.99 26.17 8.75
C SER A 181 -11.34 27.54 8.54
N ARG A 182 -10.16 27.58 7.90
CA ARG A 182 -9.47 28.84 7.56
C ARG A 182 -9.94 29.44 6.22
N ILE A 183 -10.69 28.71 5.43
CA ILE A 183 -11.10 29.10 4.07
C ILE A 183 -12.57 29.58 4.07
N LYS A 184 -13.38 29.10 5.02
CA LYS A 184 -14.76 29.55 5.16
C LYS A 184 -14.76 30.91 5.88
N PRO A 185 -15.16 32.03 5.23
CA PRO A 185 -15.37 33.29 5.95
C PRO A 185 -16.43 33.03 7.00
N ALA A 186 -16.24 33.59 8.19
CA ALA A 186 -17.29 33.61 9.22
C ALA A 186 -18.54 34.22 8.60
N GLU A 187 -19.56 33.41 8.34
CA GLU A 187 -20.88 33.93 8.01
C GLU A 187 -21.38 34.64 9.24
N SER A 188 -21.49 35.97 9.09
CA SER A 188 -22.03 36.90 10.09
C SER A 188 -23.53 36.72 10.23
#